data_3fb03f02fac55ac9cfbfd4804eb58ff9
#
_entry.id   3fb03f02fac55ac9cfbfd4804eb58ff9
#
_cell.length_a   1.000
_cell.length_b   1.000
_cell.length_c   1.000
_cell.angle_alpha   90.00
_cell.angle_beta   90.00
_cell.angle_gamma   90.00
#
_symmetry.space_group_name_H-M   'P 1'
#
loop_
_entity.id
_entity.type
_entity.pdbx_description
1 polymer ?
#
loop_
_entity_poly.entity_id
_entity_poly.type
_entity_poly.pdbx_seq_one_letter_code
_entity_poly.pdbx_strand_id
1 'polypeptide(L)'
;MTGQAEVLAALDAVRDPELDEPVTALGFVSSCTVSDGGTDVQVRLRLPTYFCAPNFAFLMVADAYDAVSAVHGVERTEVLLDDHFASDAINHGVAARAGFEVSFEGEAAGELDTLRRDFVRKAVLAGTDRVCRPLVAGGATPDRLAAMTLGDAPPTPDRERLRERRSELGLPAGDDAPLLVDLTTGGAVGVEALPLHLRRARLTNVNTEANSSVCRGMLQHRYDTRGQGEVEEVR
;
A
#
# COMPACT_ATOMS: atom_id res chain seq x y z
N MET A 1 -21.26 18.33 -3.89
CA MET A 1 -21.78 16.94 -3.78
C MET A 1 -20.64 16.02 -4.10
N THR A 2 -20.33 15.12 -3.19
CA THR A 2 -19.25 14.14 -3.38
C THR A 2 -19.59 13.18 -4.51
N GLY A 3 -18.69 13.02 -5.46
CA GLY A 3 -18.83 12.10 -6.57
C GLY A 3 -17.97 10.85 -6.40
N GLN A 4 -18.31 9.79 -7.13
CA GLN A 4 -17.53 8.53 -7.13
C GLN A 4 -16.04 8.76 -7.46
N ALA A 5 -15.72 9.72 -8.35
CA ALA A 5 -14.34 10.02 -8.70
C ALA A 5 -13.52 10.58 -7.52
N GLU A 6 -14.14 11.40 -6.67
CA GLU A 6 -13.47 11.93 -5.46
C GLU A 6 -13.21 10.83 -4.44
N VAL A 7 -14.15 9.88 -4.29
CA VAL A 7 -13.97 8.71 -3.41
C VAL A 7 -12.86 7.80 -3.94
N LEU A 8 -12.83 7.52 -5.24
CA LEU A 8 -11.76 6.71 -5.85
C LEU A 8 -10.40 7.40 -5.73
N ALA A 9 -10.34 8.72 -5.87
CA ALA A 9 -9.11 9.48 -5.65
C ALA A 9 -8.62 9.40 -4.18
N ALA A 10 -9.53 9.40 -3.20
CA ALA A 10 -9.18 9.17 -1.80
C ALA A 10 -8.65 7.74 -1.58
N LEU A 11 -9.24 6.74 -2.23
CA LEU A 11 -8.79 5.35 -2.17
C LEU A 11 -7.41 5.12 -2.83
N ASP A 12 -6.94 6.00 -3.72
CA ASP A 12 -5.57 5.92 -4.26
C ASP A 12 -4.49 6.14 -3.19
N ALA A 13 -4.82 6.75 -2.07
CA ALA A 13 -3.92 6.88 -0.92
C ALA A 13 -3.81 5.58 -0.11
N VAL A 14 -4.82 4.70 -0.20
CA VAL A 14 -4.86 3.41 0.51
C VAL A 14 -4.02 2.39 -0.24
N ARG A 15 -3.07 1.78 0.46
CA ARG A 15 -2.10 0.88 -0.16
C ARG A 15 -2.13 -0.50 0.49
N ASP A 16 -1.90 -1.49 -0.35
CA ASP A 16 -1.50 -2.81 0.15
C ASP A 16 -0.18 -2.67 0.92
N PRO A 17 -0.11 -3.10 2.19
CA PRO A 17 1.06 -2.89 3.03
C PRO A 17 2.31 -3.62 2.52
N GLU A 18 2.17 -4.79 1.88
CA GLU A 18 3.29 -5.58 1.37
C GLU A 18 3.78 -5.07 0.01
N LEU A 19 2.85 -4.67 -0.87
CA LEU A 19 3.14 -4.28 -2.24
C LEU A 19 3.48 -2.79 -2.38
N ASP A 20 3.09 -1.97 -1.41
CA ASP A 20 3.20 -0.51 -1.45
C ASP A 20 2.54 0.10 -2.70
N GLU A 21 1.45 -0.54 -3.17
CA GLU A 21 0.68 -0.08 -4.32
C GLU A 21 -0.76 0.27 -3.92
N PRO A 22 -1.39 1.27 -4.57
CA PRO A 22 -2.78 1.63 -4.31
C PRO A 22 -3.72 0.44 -4.52
N VAL A 23 -4.67 0.25 -3.62
CA VAL A 23 -5.71 -0.79 -3.75
C VAL A 23 -6.53 -0.63 -5.03
N THR A 24 -6.69 0.60 -5.53
CA THR A 24 -7.31 0.93 -6.82
C THR A 24 -6.49 0.40 -7.99
N ALA A 25 -5.16 0.65 -8.00
CA ALA A 25 -4.25 0.19 -9.03
C ALA A 25 -4.07 -1.33 -9.03
N LEU A 26 -4.21 -1.98 -7.87
CA LEU A 26 -4.20 -3.44 -7.74
C LEU A 26 -5.50 -4.11 -8.21
N GLY A 27 -6.58 -3.33 -8.43
CA GLY A 27 -7.89 -3.85 -8.78
C GLY A 27 -8.65 -4.45 -7.60
N PHE A 28 -8.27 -4.09 -6.36
CA PHE A 28 -8.93 -4.61 -5.15
C PHE A 28 -10.27 -3.94 -4.89
N VAL A 29 -10.54 -2.76 -5.43
CA VAL A 29 -11.86 -2.11 -5.36
C VAL A 29 -12.79 -2.81 -6.34
N SER A 30 -13.76 -3.57 -5.83
CA SER A 30 -14.75 -4.28 -6.64
C SER A 30 -15.96 -3.41 -6.99
N SER A 31 -16.35 -2.52 -6.06
CA SER A 31 -17.38 -1.51 -6.31
C SER A 31 -17.20 -0.30 -5.41
N CYS A 32 -17.69 0.83 -5.90
CA CYS A 32 -17.79 2.08 -5.16
C CYS A 32 -19.12 2.74 -5.54
N THR A 33 -20.02 2.90 -4.58
CA THR A 33 -21.32 3.52 -4.77
C THR A 33 -21.46 4.75 -3.88
N VAL A 34 -22.02 5.80 -4.44
CA VAL A 34 -22.28 7.07 -3.73
C VAL A 34 -23.75 7.38 -3.89
N SER A 35 -24.45 7.72 -2.80
CA SER A 35 -25.87 8.10 -2.85
C SER A 35 -26.08 9.37 -3.69
N ASP A 36 -27.31 9.58 -4.17
CA ASP A 36 -27.67 10.76 -4.97
C ASP A 36 -27.36 12.10 -4.26
N GLY A 37 -27.39 12.10 -2.92
CA GLY A 37 -27.01 13.27 -2.11
C GLY A 37 -25.49 13.45 -1.92
N GLY A 38 -24.69 12.44 -2.26
CA GLY A 38 -23.24 12.44 -2.07
C GLY A 38 -22.80 12.23 -0.61
N THR A 39 -23.71 11.88 0.29
CA THR A 39 -23.46 11.79 1.74
C THR A 39 -23.16 10.37 2.21
N ASP A 40 -23.71 9.36 1.55
CA ASP A 40 -23.52 7.96 1.90
C ASP A 40 -22.65 7.27 0.85
N VAL A 41 -21.58 6.64 1.30
CA VAL A 41 -20.60 5.97 0.45
C VAL A 41 -20.44 4.53 0.90
N GLN A 42 -20.56 3.60 -0.04
CA GLN A 42 -20.23 2.19 0.16
C GLN A 42 -19.11 1.78 -0.78
N VAL A 43 -18.06 1.18 -0.25
CA VAL A 43 -16.93 0.60 -0.98
C VAL A 43 -16.85 -0.89 -0.68
N ARG A 44 -16.61 -1.69 -1.69
CA ARG A 44 -16.35 -3.13 -1.54
C ARG A 44 -14.95 -3.45 -2.04
N LEU A 45 -14.20 -4.15 -1.21
CA LEU A 45 -12.85 -4.63 -1.52
C LEU A 45 -12.88 -6.14 -1.73
N ARG A 46 -12.03 -6.62 -2.63
CA ARG A 46 -11.80 -8.03 -2.90
C ARG A 46 -10.30 -8.30 -2.99
N LEU A 47 -9.84 -9.41 -2.48
CA LEU A 47 -8.42 -9.74 -2.44
C LEU A 47 -8.08 -10.91 -3.37
N PRO A 48 -6.80 -11.07 -3.74
CA PRO A 48 -6.36 -12.12 -4.66
C PRO A 48 -6.72 -13.53 -4.22
N THR A 49 -6.72 -13.77 -2.90
CA THR A 49 -7.07 -15.09 -2.35
C THR A 49 -8.06 -14.98 -1.20
N TYR A 50 -8.77 -16.08 -0.94
CA TYR A 50 -9.63 -16.23 0.23
C TYR A 50 -8.84 -16.20 1.56
N PHE A 51 -7.52 -16.46 1.49
CA PHE A 51 -6.63 -16.63 2.63
C PHE A 51 -5.54 -15.56 2.73
N CYS A 52 -5.71 -14.36 2.14
CA CYS A 52 -4.81 -13.24 2.42
C CYS A 52 -4.71 -13.03 3.94
N ALA A 53 -3.54 -12.63 4.43
CA ALA A 53 -3.34 -12.47 5.86
C ALA A 53 -4.34 -11.48 6.48
N PRO A 54 -5.07 -11.86 7.56
CA PRO A 54 -6.16 -11.04 8.11
C PRO A 54 -5.70 -9.66 8.56
N ASN A 55 -4.47 -9.53 9.08
CA ASN A 55 -3.88 -8.26 9.49
C ASN A 55 -3.68 -7.31 8.29
N PHE A 56 -3.27 -7.80 7.11
CA PHE A 56 -3.16 -6.98 5.90
C PHE A 56 -4.54 -6.57 5.38
N ALA A 57 -5.46 -7.53 5.36
CA ALA A 57 -6.83 -7.26 4.95
C ALA A 57 -7.49 -6.22 5.85
N PHE A 58 -7.34 -6.35 7.18
CA PHE A 58 -7.84 -5.38 8.14
C PHE A 58 -7.25 -3.98 7.94
N LEU A 59 -5.92 -3.89 7.73
CA LEU A 59 -5.24 -2.61 7.48
C LEU A 59 -5.83 -1.90 6.26
N MET A 60 -6.00 -2.63 5.14
CA MET A 60 -6.55 -2.03 3.91
C MET A 60 -8.00 -1.58 4.08
N VAL A 61 -8.84 -2.36 4.76
CA VAL A 61 -10.25 -2.01 4.99
C VAL A 61 -10.37 -0.82 5.93
N ALA A 62 -9.57 -0.77 7.02
CA ALA A 62 -9.54 0.33 7.96
C ALA A 62 -9.02 1.62 7.31
N ASP A 63 -7.91 1.54 6.57
CA ASP A 63 -7.36 2.69 5.86
C ASP A 63 -8.34 3.21 4.78
N ALA A 64 -9.05 2.31 4.09
CA ALA A 64 -10.09 2.69 3.13
C ALA A 64 -11.28 3.39 3.82
N TYR A 65 -11.69 2.88 4.98
CA TYR A 65 -12.74 3.52 5.78
C TYR A 65 -12.34 4.94 6.18
N ASP A 66 -11.13 5.12 6.71
CA ASP A 66 -10.64 6.43 7.14
C ASP A 66 -10.47 7.39 5.96
N ALA A 67 -9.92 6.93 4.83
CA ALA A 67 -9.75 7.73 3.62
C ALA A 67 -11.09 8.21 3.05
N VAL A 68 -12.10 7.33 2.96
CA VAL A 68 -13.43 7.67 2.46
C VAL A 68 -14.16 8.60 3.42
N SER A 69 -14.06 8.33 4.73
CA SER A 69 -14.71 9.17 5.77
C SER A 69 -14.14 10.59 5.83
N ALA A 70 -12.90 10.79 5.37
CA ALA A 70 -12.26 12.10 5.30
C ALA A 70 -12.66 12.91 4.05
N VAL A 71 -13.37 12.31 3.09
CA VAL A 71 -13.84 13.02 1.88
C VAL A 71 -14.91 14.03 2.27
N HIS A 72 -14.72 15.27 1.83
CA HIS A 72 -15.64 16.37 2.18
C HIS A 72 -17.08 16.07 1.71
N GLY A 73 -18.04 16.16 2.61
CA GLY A 73 -19.46 15.94 2.34
C GLY A 73 -19.92 14.49 2.57
N VAL A 74 -19.03 13.56 2.85
CA VAL A 74 -19.40 12.19 3.27
C VAL A 74 -19.80 12.21 4.75
N GLU A 75 -21.00 11.72 5.05
CA GLU A 75 -21.55 11.60 6.40
C GLU A 75 -21.58 10.16 6.89
N ARG A 76 -21.75 9.21 5.95
CA ARG A 76 -21.79 7.78 6.24
C ARG A 76 -20.87 7.01 5.31
N THR A 77 -20.00 6.24 5.91
CA THR A 77 -19.05 5.37 5.20
C THR A 77 -19.30 3.93 5.56
N GLU A 78 -19.34 3.07 4.56
CA GLU A 78 -19.30 1.63 4.71
C GLU A 78 -18.22 1.06 3.80
N VAL A 79 -17.26 0.31 4.39
CA VAL A 79 -16.25 -0.40 3.61
C VAL A 79 -16.32 -1.87 3.99
N LEU A 80 -16.52 -2.72 3.00
CA LEU A 80 -16.73 -4.15 3.16
C LEU A 80 -15.65 -4.93 2.40
N LEU A 81 -15.12 -5.95 3.05
CA LEU A 81 -14.27 -6.96 2.43
C LEU A 81 -15.14 -8.14 1.99
N ASP A 82 -15.05 -8.48 0.71
CA ASP A 82 -15.75 -9.61 0.13
C ASP A 82 -14.85 -10.85 0.02
N ASP A 83 -15.46 -12.03 0.03
CA ASP A 83 -14.80 -13.29 -0.35
C ASP A 83 -13.50 -13.58 0.42
N HIS A 84 -13.48 -13.32 1.73
CA HIS A 84 -12.35 -13.61 2.59
C HIS A 84 -12.80 -14.39 3.83
N PHE A 85 -11.99 -15.36 4.31
CA PHE A 85 -12.38 -16.21 5.42
C PHE A 85 -12.65 -15.46 6.74
N ALA A 86 -12.03 -14.28 6.91
CA ALA A 86 -12.18 -13.42 8.08
C ALA A 86 -13.03 -12.17 7.78
N SER A 87 -13.76 -12.11 6.66
CA SER A 87 -14.50 -10.90 6.27
C SER A 87 -15.48 -10.42 7.34
N ASP A 88 -16.21 -11.32 7.99
CA ASP A 88 -17.20 -10.95 9.02
C ASP A 88 -16.54 -10.23 10.21
N ALA A 89 -15.41 -10.77 10.71
CA ALA A 89 -14.68 -10.19 11.82
C ALA A 89 -14.06 -8.83 11.43
N ILE A 90 -13.47 -8.75 10.22
CA ILE A 90 -12.87 -7.51 9.70
C ILE A 90 -13.95 -6.42 9.51
N ASN A 91 -15.02 -6.74 8.80
CA ASN A 91 -16.09 -5.81 8.50
C ASN A 91 -16.76 -5.28 9.77
N HIS A 92 -17.04 -6.18 10.72
CA HIS A 92 -17.60 -5.79 12.01
C HIS A 92 -16.64 -4.92 12.81
N GLY A 93 -15.36 -5.31 12.90
CA GLY A 93 -14.34 -4.59 13.64
C GLY A 93 -14.09 -3.19 13.12
N VAL A 94 -14.01 -3.02 11.80
CA VAL A 94 -13.83 -1.71 11.17
C VAL A 94 -15.07 -0.84 11.35
N ALA A 95 -16.28 -1.37 11.11
CA ALA A 95 -17.53 -0.63 11.31
C ALA A 95 -17.72 -0.16 12.77
N ALA A 96 -17.32 -1.00 13.73
CA ALA A 96 -17.37 -0.65 15.16
C ALA A 96 -16.19 0.25 15.61
N ARG A 97 -15.20 0.51 14.73
CA ARG A 97 -13.94 1.18 15.08
C ARG A 97 -13.22 0.52 16.26
N ALA A 98 -13.36 -0.81 16.36
CA ALA A 98 -12.92 -1.58 17.51
C ALA A 98 -11.41 -1.87 17.52
N GLY A 99 -10.73 -1.65 16.40
CA GLY A 99 -9.33 -2.03 16.22
C GLY A 99 -9.14 -3.53 15.96
N PHE A 100 -7.94 -3.91 15.52
CA PHE A 100 -7.62 -5.28 15.13
C PHE A 100 -7.68 -6.25 16.31
N GLU A 101 -7.13 -5.85 17.45
CA GLU A 101 -7.04 -6.67 18.68
C GLU A 101 -8.40 -7.09 19.22
N VAL A 102 -9.39 -6.19 19.16
CA VAL A 102 -10.76 -6.47 19.58
C VAL A 102 -11.48 -7.34 18.55
N SER A 103 -11.14 -7.21 17.28
CA SER A 103 -11.73 -7.96 16.18
C SER A 103 -11.18 -9.39 16.09
N PHE A 104 -9.96 -9.61 16.60
CA PHE A 104 -9.27 -10.90 16.58
C PHE A 104 -8.75 -11.22 17.98
N GLU A 105 -9.53 -12.00 18.73
CA GLU A 105 -9.17 -12.42 20.08
C GLU A 105 -7.84 -13.18 20.11
N GLY A 106 -6.91 -12.71 20.95
CA GLY A 106 -5.60 -13.35 21.16
C GLY A 106 -4.43 -12.73 20.39
N GLU A 107 -4.64 -11.74 19.58
CA GLU A 107 -3.57 -10.97 18.95
C GLU A 107 -3.01 -9.92 19.92
N ALA A 108 -1.69 -9.70 19.88
CA ALA A 108 -1.04 -8.82 20.85
C ALA A 108 -1.21 -7.33 20.48
N ALA A 109 -1.43 -6.51 21.52
CA ALA A 109 -1.48 -5.06 21.41
C ALA A 109 -0.20 -4.51 20.74
N GLY A 110 -0.37 -3.69 19.69
CA GLY A 110 0.73 -3.04 18.97
C GLY A 110 1.43 -3.89 17.90
N GLU A 111 1.05 -5.15 17.69
CA GLU A 111 1.61 -5.96 16.60
C GLU A 111 1.30 -5.37 15.23
N LEU A 112 0.09 -4.82 15.04
CA LEU A 112 -0.33 -4.22 13.78
C LEU A 112 0.48 -2.96 13.43
N ASP A 113 0.76 -2.10 14.40
CA ASP A 113 1.58 -0.90 14.22
C ASP A 113 3.05 -1.25 13.92
N THR A 114 3.57 -2.28 14.58
CA THR A 114 4.91 -2.80 14.32
C THR A 114 5.00 -3.37 12.91
N LEU A 115 4.01 -4.17 12.53
CA LEU A 115 3.90 -4.75 11.20
C LEU A 115 3.82 -3.66 10.12
N ARG A 116 2.93 -2.66 10.28
CA ARG A 116 2.82 -1.50 9.37
C ARG A 116 4.17 -0.81 9.20
N ARG A 117 4.85 -0.52 10.32
CA ARG A 117 6.16 0.13 10.30
C ARG A 117 7.22 -0.68 9.57
N ASP A 118 7.23 -2.00 9.73
CA ASP A 118 8.16 -2.88 9.05
C ASP A 118 7.91 -2.94 7.54
N PHE A 119 6.64 -2.90 7.11
CA PHE A 119 6.31 -2.79 5.68
C PHE A 119 6.69 -1.43 5.09
N VAL A 120 6.47 -0.34 5.82
CA VAL A 120 6.93 0.99 5.36
C VAL A 120 8.46 1.02 5.22
N ARG A 121 9.21 0.35 6.11
CA ARG A 121 10.68 0.18 5.94
C ARG A 121 11.05 -0.56 4.66
N LYS A 122 10.34 -1.65 4.35
CA LYS A 122 10.51 -2.38 3.08
C LYS A 122 10.17 -1.50 1.88
N ALA A 123 9.09 -0.72 1.97
CA ALA A 123 8.69 0.23 0.92
C ALA A 123 9.74 1.31 0.67
N VAL A 124 10.40 1.83 1.73
CA VAL A 124 11.55 2.76 1.60
C VAL A 124 12.71 2.09 0.87
N LEU A 125 13.06 0.85 1.20
CA LEU A 125 14.14 0.13 0.49
C LEU A 125 13.79 -0.09 -0.97
N ALA A 126 12.60 -0.60 -1.28
CA ALA A 126 12.15 -0.81 -2.65
C ALA A 126 12.10 0.52 -3.44
N GLY A 127 11.57 1.58 -2.84
CA GLY A 127 11.55 2.93 -3.41
C GLY A 127 12.95 3.48 -3.67
N THR A 128 13.91 3.21 -2.79
CA THR A 128 15.31 3.58 -3.00
C THR A 128 15.87 2.94 -4.28
N ASP A 129 15.61 1.64 -4.53
CA ASP A 129 16.03 1.00 -5.79
C ASP A 129 15.33 1.62 -7.01
N ARG A 130 14.01 1.86 -6.94
CA ARG A 130 13.24 2.47 -8.04
C ARG A 130 13.80 3.83 -8.45
N VAL A 131 14.19 4.66 -7.47
CA VAL A 131 14.80 5.97 -7.72
C VAL A 131 16.25 5.85 -8.21
N CYS A 132 17.05 4.95 -7.63
CA CYS A 132 18.47 4.83 -7.96
C CYS A 132 18.73 4.06 -9.25
N ARG A 133 17.89 3.09 -9.62
CA ARG A 133 18.10 2.24 -10.81
C ARG A 133 18.23 3.03 -12.12
N PRO A 134 17.38 4.02 -12.43
CA PRO A 134 17.56 4.87 -13.62
C PRO A 134 18.86 5.70 -13.58
N LEU A 135 19.27 6.17 -12.39
CA LEU A 135 20.52 6.93 -12.22
C LEU A 135 21.73 6.06 -12.50
N VAL A 136 21.74 4.81 -11.99
CA VAL A 136 22.79 3.81 -12.27
C VAL A 136 22.82 3.47 -13.77
N ALA A 137 21.67 3.25 -14.41
CA ALA A 137 21.59 3.03 -15.84
C ALA A 137 22.12 4.23 -16.64
N GLY A 138 21.99 5.44 -16.10
CA GLY A 138 22.57 6.68 -16.64
C GLY A 138 24.06 6.88 -16.31
N GLY A 139 24.73 5.90 -15.67
CA GLY A 139 26.17 5.92 -15.38
C GLY A 139 26.54 6.49 -13.99
N ALA A 140 25.58 6.68 -13.09
CA ALA A 140 25.91 7.09 -11.71
C ALA A 140 26.64 5.96 -10.98
N THR A 141 27.80 6.28 -10.40
CA THR A 141 28.55 5.36 -9.54
C THR A 141 27.94 5.33 -8.11
N PRO A 142 28.20 4.28 -7.31
CA PRO A 142 27.78 4.24 -5.90
C PRO A 142 28.22 5.48 -5.11
N ASP A 143 29.46 5.93 -5.29
CA ASP A 143 29.98 7.12 -4.60
C ASP A 143 29.20 8.38 -4.99
N ARG A 144 28.81 8.51 -6.27
CA ARG A 144 27.99 9.61 -6.73
C ARG A 144 26.60 9.55 -6.09
N LEU A 145 25.96 8.40 -6.04
CA LEU A 145 24.67 8.22 -5.38
C LEU A 145 24.74 8.58 -3.89
N ALA A 146 25.85 8.22 -3.22
CA ALA A 146 26.07 8.56 -1.80
C ALA A 146 26.21 10.06 -1.55
N ALA A 147 26.72 10.80 -2.52
CA ALA A 147 26.90 12.25 -2.45
C ALA A 147 25.63 13.04 -2.85
N MET A 148 24.62 12.37 -3.44
CA MET A 148 23.38 13.00 -3.87
C MET A 148 22.41 13.22 -2.72
N THR A 149 21.61 14.24 -2.85
CA THR A 149 20.41 14.47 -2.05
C THR A 149 19.16 13.91 -2.75
N LEU A 150 18.04 13.84 -2.03
CA LEU A 150 16.76 13.44 -2.61
C LEU A 150 16.30 14.42 -3.69
N GLY A 151 16.60 15.71 -3.51
CA GLY A 151 16.30 16.78 -4.48
C GLY A 151 17.10 16.68 -5.78
N ASP A 152 18.30 16.07 -5.77
CA ASP A 152 19.12 15.85 -6.96
C ASP A 152 18.57 14.75 -7.87
N ALA A 153 17.71 13.87 -7.34
CA ALA A 153 17.03 12.87 -8.15
C ALA A 153 15.91 13.50 -9.01
N PRO A 154 15.69 13.00 -10.24
CA PRO A 154 14.61 13.51 -11.09
C PRO A 154 13.24 13.49 -10.41
N PRO A 155 12.37 14.49 -10.65
CA PRO A 155 11.02 14.53 -10.09
C PRO A 155 10.13 13.48 -10.75
N THR A 156 10.05 12.33 -10.14
CA THR A 156 9.26 11.18 -10.60
C THR A 156 8.25 10.76 -9.53
N PRO A 157 7.17 10.05 -9.90
CA PRO A 157 6.24 9.47 -8.91
C PRO A 157 6.95 8.58 -7.88
N ASP A 158 8.00 7.84 -8.28
CA ASP A 158 8.78 7.01 -7.35
C ASP A 158 9.55 7.83 -6.33
N ARG A 159 10.10 9.00 -6.74
CA ARG A 159 10.76 9.91 -5.79
C ARG A 159 9.78 10.46 -4.76
N GLU A 160 8.61 10.90 -5.20
CA GLU A 160 7.59 11.44 -4.29
C GLU A 160 7.06 10.36 -3.35
N ARG A 161 6.82 9.15 -3.85
CA ARG A 161 6.45 8.00 -3.01
C ARG A 161 7.54 7.68 -1.98
N LEU A 162 8.82 7.70 -2.37
CA LEU A 162 9.93 7.48 -1.44
C LEU A 162 9.95 8.56 -0.34
N ARG A 163 9.69 9.81 -0.69
CA ARG A 163 9.56 10.94 0.23
C ARG A 163 8.46 10.70 1.27
N GLU A 164 7.27 10.34 0.80
CA GLU A 164 6.12 10.02 1.65
C GLU A 164 6.45 8.91 2.65
N ARG A 165 6.98 7.78 2.18
CA ARG A 165 7.34 6.63 3.02
C ARG A 165 8.42 6.95 4.05
N ARG A 166 9.39 7.80 3.70
CA ARG A 166 10.38 8.30 4.66
C ARG A 166 9.72 9.17 5.73
N SER A 167 8.83 10.07 5.34
CA SER A 167 8.10 10.94 6.27
C SER A 167 7.28 10.12 7.27
N GLU A 168 6.61 9.04 6.84
CA GLU A 168 5.86 8.14 7.72
C GLU A 168 6.75 7.46 8.79
N LEU A 169 8.01 7.21 8.46
CA LEU A 169 8.99 6.65 9.40
C LEU A 169 9.72 7.70 10.24
N GLY A 170 9.45 8.99 10.02
CA GLY A 170 10.20 10.07 10.64
C GLY A 170 11.65 10.18 10.14
N LEU A 171 11.94 9.64 8.95
CA LEU A 171 13.25 9.74 8.29
C LEU A 171 13.39 11.05 7.51
N PRO A 172 14.63 11.53 7.26
CA PRO A 172 14.85 12.69 6.40
C PRO A 172 14.22 12.53 5.02
N ALA A 173 13.35 13.48 4.63
CA ALA A 173 12.55 13.44 3.42
C ALA A 173 12.54 14.76 2.63
N GLY A 174 13.25 15.80 3.09
CA GLY A 174 13.42 17.07 2.38
C GLY A 174 14.30 16.93 1.13
N ASP A 175 14.35 17.97 0.32
CA ASP A 175 15.20 17.99 -0.87
C ASP A 175 16.70 17.93 -0.53
N ASP A 176 17.08 18.42 0.62
CA ASP A 176 18.43 18.38 1.19
C ASP A 176 18.78 17.05 1.89
N ALA A 177 17.80 16.18 2.07
CA ALA A 177 18.02 14.88 2.70
C ALA A 177 18.93 13.98 1.83
N PRO A 178 19.80 13.14 2.44
CA PRO A 178 20.60 12.19 1.67
C PRO A 178 19.73 11.30 0.78
N LEU A 179 20.16 11.05 -0.46
CA LEU A 179 19.46 10.11 -1.36
C LEU A 179 19.44 8.70 -0.77
N LEU A 180 20.52 8.27 -0.14
CA LEU A 180 20.66 6.98 0.52
C LEU A 180 20.67 7.16 2.04
N VAL A 181 19.59 6.73 2.69
CA VAL A 181 19.38 6.88 4.14
C VAL A 181 19.48 5.52 4.83
N ASP A 182 20.24 5.46 5.90
CA ASP A 182 20.24 4.32 6.82
C ASP A 182 18.93 4.31 7.64
N LEU A 183 18.16 3.23 7.54
CA LEU A 183 16.84 3.13 8.16
C LEU A 183 16.86 3.02 9.70
N THR A 184 18.05 2.79 10.27
CA THR A 184 18.22 2.66 11.72
C THR A 184 18.58 4.00 12.35
N THR A 185 19.50 4.72 11.70
CA THR A 185 20.04 5.98 12.25
C THR A 185 19.40 7.23 11.68
N GLY A 186 18.73 7.13 10.51
CA GLY A 186 18.24 8.28 9.75
C GLY A 186 19.33 9.09 9.04
N GLY A 187 20.61 8.73 9.22
CA GLY A 187 21.74 9.40 8.58
C GLY A 187 22.02 8.90 7.16
N ALA A 188 23.01 9.53 6.49
CA ALA A 188 23.48 9.05 5.21
C ALA A 188 24.12 7.67 5.34
N VAL A 189 23.93 6.81 4.33
CA VAL A 189 24.57 5.50 4.28
C VAL A 189 26.08 5.69 4.08
N GLY A 190 26.89 5.13 4.98
CA GLY A 190 28.35 5.19 4.88
C GLY A 190 28.88 4.43 3.66
N VAL A 191 30.01 4.88 3.09
CA VAL A 191 30.59 4.35 1.84
C VAL A 191 30.81 2.83 1.90
N GLU A 192 31.28 2.31 3.02
CA GLU A 192 31.51 0.87 3.19
C GLU A 192 30.21 0.04 3.18
N ALA A 193 29.10 0.62 3.62
CA ALA A 193 27.79 -0.03 3.65
C ALA A 193 27.02 0.06 2.32
N LEU A 194 27.43 0.94 1.39
CA LEU A 194 26.75 1.21 0.14
C LEU A 194 26.45 -0.04 -0.71
N PRO A 195 27.42 -0.94 -0.97
CA PRO A 195 27.17 -2.11 -1.81
C PRO A 195 26.09 -3.02 -1.22
N LEU A 196 26.09 -3.19 0.10
CA LEU A 196 25.09 -4.00 0.78
C LEU A 196 23.73 -3.32 0.81
N HIS A 197 23.70 -2.02 1.06
CA HIS A 197 22.47 -1.22 1.07
C HIS A 197 21.76 -1.26 -0.30
N LEU A 198 22.47 -0.98 -1.38
CA LEU A 198 21.92 -1.02 -2.75
C LEU A 198 21.46 -2.44 -3.16
N ARG A 199 22.20 -3.48 -2.74
CA ARG A 199 21.78 -4.87 -2.98
C ARG A 199 20.50 -5.20 -2.23
N ARG A 200 20.36 -4.80 -0.97
CA ARG A 200 19.14 -4.99 -0.18
C ARG A 200 17.96 -4.24 -0.82
N ALA A 201 18.16 -2.98 -1.19
CA ALA A 201 17.15 -2.17 -1.87
C ALA A 201 16.64 -2.87 -3.14
N ARG A 202 17.56 -3.33 -4.00
CA ARG A 202 17.22 -4.04 -5.23
C ARG A 202 16.48 -5.35 -4.97
N LEU A 203 16.96 -6.17 -4.03
CA LEU A 203 16.33 -7.45 -3.69
C LEU A 203 14.91 -7.23 -3.17
N THR A 204 14.72 -6.24 -2.30
CA THR A 204 13.40 -5.89 -1.77
C THR A 204 12.47 -5.44 -2.91
N ASN A 205 12.95 -4.58 -3.81
CA ASN A 205 12.13 -4.10 -4.93
C ASN A 205 11.72 -5.25 -5.88
N VAL A 206 12.66 -6.13 -6.23
CA VAL A 206 12.37 -7.31 -7.09
C VAL A 206 11.32 -8.22 -6.45
N ASN A 207 11.42 -8.47 -5.14
CA ASN A 207 10.43 -9.27 -4.43
C ASN A 207 9.05 -8.58 -4.42
N THR A 208 8.99 -7.27 -4.18
CA THR A 208 7.74 -6.50 -4.22
C THR A 208 7.10 -6.54 -5.61
N GLU A 209 7.89 -6.32 -6.67
CA GLU A 209 7.42 -6.38 -8.07
C GLU A 209 6.90 -7.79 -8.43
N ALA A 210 7.60 -8.84 -7.98
CA ALA A 210 7.19 -10.23 -8.21
C ALA A 210 5.87 -10.56 -7.50
N ASN A 211 5.75 -10.19 -6.20
CA ASN A 211 4.53 -10.40 -5.42
C ASN A 211 3.35 -9.63 -6.03
N SER A 212 3.54 -8.38 -6.45
CA SER A 212 2.51 -7.59 -7.13
C SER A 212 2.00 -8.29 -8.40
N SER A 213 2.91 -8.81 -9.22
CA SER A 213 2.55 -9.55 -10.44
C SER A 213 1.74 -10.81 -10.13
N VAL A 214 2.13 -11.57 -9.09
CA VAL A 214 1.41 -12.77 -8.64
C VAL A 214 0.01 -12.41 -8.12
N CYS A 215 -0.10 -11.40 -7.24
CA CYS A 215 -1.38 -10.95 -6.68
C CYS A 215 -2.36 -10.50 -7.77
N ARG A 216 -1.89 -9.72 -8.76
CA ARG A 216 -2.72 -9.30 -9.91
C ARG A 216 -3.20 -10.49 -10.73
N GLY A 217 -2.31 -11.44 -11.04
CA GLY A 217 -2.66 -12.65 -11.79
C GLY A 217 -3.67 -13.53 -11.05
N MET A 218 -3.50 -13.71 -9.73
CA MET A 218 -4.43 -14.47 -8.90
C MET A 218 -5.79 -13.78 -8.80
N LEU A 219 -5.83 -12.45 -8.62
CA LEU A 219 -7.06 -11.68 -8.57
C LEU A 219 -7.83 -11.82 -9.88
N GLN A 220 -7.16 -11.62 -11.02
CA GLN A 220 -7.74 -11.76 -12.33
C GLN A 220 -8.32 -13.16 -12.53
N HIS A 221 -7.52 -14.20 -12.29
CA HIS A 221 -7.97 -15.59 -12.42
C HIS A 221 -9.19 -15.89 -11.53
N ARG A 222 -9.19 -15.41 -10.29
CA ARG A 222 -10.26 -15.68 -9.33
C ARG A 222 -11.62 -15.10 -9.73
N TYR A 223 -11.62 -13.91 -10.33
CA TYR A 223 -12.86 -13.19 -10.62
C TYR A 223 -13.28 -13.26 -12.10
N ASP A 224 -12.36 -13.45 -13.04
CA ASP A 224 -12.69 -13.67 -14.45
C ASP A 224 -13.33 -15.06 -14.67
N THR A 225 -12.87 -16.10 -13.94
CA THR A 225 -13.44 -17.45 -14.03
C THR A 225 -14.83 -17.57 -13.39
N ARG A 226 -15.20 -16.72 -12.44
CA ARG A 226 -16.57 -16.70 -11.88
C ARG A 226 -17.62 -16.16 -12.86
N GLY A 227 -17.24 -15.28 -13.78
CA GLY A 227 -18.13 -14.81 -14.85
C GLY A 227 -18.40 -15.84 -15.95
N GLN A 228 -17.61 -16.92 -16.01
CA GLN A 228 -17.80 -18.00 -17.01
C GLN A 228 -18.61 -19.20 -16.48
N GLY A 229 -18.76 -19.31 -15.14
CA GLY A 229 -19.46 -20.44 -14.50
C GLY A 229 -20.97 -20.28 -14.36
N GLU A 230 -21.54 -19.11 -14.60
CA GLU A 230 -22.99 -18.86 -14.48
C GLU A 230 -23.79 -19.03 -15.79
N VAL A 231 -23.15 -19.45 -16.89
CA VAL A 231 -23.80 -19.57 -18.20
C VAL A 231 -24.16 -21.01 -18.59
N GLU A 232 -23.84 -22.05 -17.78
CA GLU A 232 -24.00 -23.46 -18.17
C GLU A 232 -25.08 -24.26 -17.40
N GLU A 233 -25.95 -23.63 -16.60
CA GLU A 233 -27.09 -24.32 -15.98
C GLU A 233 -28.46 -23.81 -16.42
N VAL A 234 -28.65 -23.61 -17.73
CA VAL A 234 -29.99 -23.52 -18.32
C VAL A 234 -30.03 -24.37 -19.60
N ARG A 235 -30.18 -25.68 -19.41
CA ARG A 235 -30.83 -26.59 -20.37
C ARG A 235 -31.49 -27.75 -19.69
#